data_d0d296c319f946fb3caabec24b3aaac7
#
_entry.id   d0d296c319f946fb3caabec24b3aaac7
#
_cell.length_a   1.000
_cell.length_b   1.000
_cell.length_c   1.000
_cell.angle_alpha   90.00
_cell.angle_beta   90.00
_cell.angle_gamma   90.00
#
_symmetry.space_group_name_H-M   'P 1'
#
loop_
_entity.id
_entity.type
_entity.pdbx_description
1 polymer ?
#
loop_
_entity_poly.entity_id
_entity_poly.type
_entity_poly.pdbx_seq_one_letter_code
_entity_poly.pdbx_strand_id
1 'polypeptide(L)'
;MKKAILATKVGMTQIFNEDGVLTPVTVLQAGPCVVTQVKTLENDGYSAVQVGYGDIREKLVNKPRKGQFDKAEVPYKRFLKEFKLEDAENYEVKQEIKADVFAAGDKIDATAISKGKGFQGAIKRHGQSRGPMAHGSKYHRHAGSNGACSDPSKVFKGKKMAGHMGHVKVTVQNLEVVRVDAENNLLLVKGSVPGPKKSLVTIRETVKTIQ
;
A
#
# COMPACT_ATOMS: atom_id res chain seq x y z
N MET A 1 11.76 -13.04 0.51
CA MET A 1 10.66 -12.43 1.29
C MET A 1 9.85 -13.54 1.92
N LYS A 2 9.81 -13.60 3.26
CA LYS A 2 9.19 -14.73 3.99
C LYS A 2 7.72 -14.49 4.36
N LYS A 3 7.33 -13.25 4.65
CA LYS A 3 6.00 -12.91 5.14
C LYS A 3 5.32 -11.85 4.27
N ALA A 4 4.07 -12.09 3.87
CA ALA A 4 3.25 -11.09 3.18
C ALA A 4 1.76 -11.35 3.42
N ILE A 5 0.94 -10.28 3.49
CA ILE A 5 -0.51 -10.36 3.66
C ILE A 5 -1.21 -9.16 3.03
N LEU A 6 -2.48 -9.33 2.69
CA LEU A 6 -3.36 -8.22 2.32
C LEU A 6 -4.17 -7.76 3.54
N ALA A 7 -4.32 -6.46 3.67
CA ALA A 7 -5.05 -5.87 4.77
C ALA A 7 -5.94 -4.71 4.30
N THR A 8 -6.91 -4.35 5.12
CA THR A 8 -7.72 -3.14 4.97
C THR A 8 -7.38 -2.15 6.07
N LYS A 9 -7.16 -0.88 5.72
CA LYS A 9 -6.93 0.17 6.69
C LYS A 9 -8.22 0.53 7.42
N VAL A 10 -8.28 0.25 8.72
CA VAL A 10 -9.42 0.60 9.58
C VAL A 10 -9.35 2.08 9.97
N GLY A 11 -8.21 2.50 10.51
CA GLY A 11 -8.03 3.87 10.95
C GLY A 11 -6.68 4.09 11.64
N MET A 12 -6.60 5.17 12.37
CA MET A 12 -5.45 5.47 13.24
C MET A 12 -5.95 5.74 14.67
N THR A 13 -5.17 5.32 15.62
CA THR A 13 -5.36 5.57 17.05
C THR A 13 -3.99 5.74 17.72
N GLN A 14 -3.98 5.80 19.02
CA GLN A 14 -2.78 5.88 19.83
C GLN A 14 -2.87 4.85 20.96
N ILE A 15 -1.72 4.35 21.36
CA ILE A 15 -1.58 3.45 22.50
C ILE A 15 -0.46 3.94 23.39
N PHE A 16 -0.52 3.62 24.68
CA PHE A 16 0.57 3.86 25.62
C PHE A 16 1.39 2.58 25.75
N ASN A 17 2.70 2.72 25.71
CA ASN A 17 3.61 1.65 26.05
C ASN A 17 3.69 1.49 27.57
N GLU A 18 4.36 0.44 28.05
CA GLU A 18 4.58 0.18 29.49
C GLU A 18 5.28 1.35 30.20
N ASP A 19 6.16 2.06 29.50
CA ASP A 19 6.86 3.26 29.98
C ASP A 19 5.98 4.54 30.00
N GLY A 20 4.69 4.44 29.68
CA GLY A 20 3.77 5.58 29.58
C GLY A 20 3.97 6.45 28.32
N VAL A 21 4.83 6.04 27.38
CA VAL A 21 5.08 6.79 26.14
C VAL A 21 3.96 6.55 25.13
N LEU A 22 3.37 7.65 24.63
CA LEU A 22 2.31 7.62 23.62
C LEU A 22 2.87 7.26 22.25
N THR A 23 2.36 6.18 21.68
CA THR A 23 2.74 5.70 20.34
C THR A 23 1.57 5.81 19.38
N PRO A 24 1.66 6.62 18.29
CA PRO A 24 0.63 6.67 17.26
C PRO A 24 0.67 5.38 16.42
N VAL A 25 -0.50 4.76 16.23
CA VAL A 25 -0.61 3.51 15.49
C VAL A 25 -1.68 3.56 14.42
N THR A 26 -1.44 2.87 13.32
CA THR A 26 -2.45 2.56 12.31
C THR A 26 -2.98 1.15 12.55
N VAL A 27 -4.29 1.02 12.62
CA VAL A 27 -4.99 -0.27 12.75
C VAL A 27 -5.30 -0.80 11.36
N LEU A 28 -4.82 -2.00 11.07
CA LEU A 28 -5.01 -2.72 9.83
C LEU A 28 -5.72 -4.04 10.11
N GLN A 29 -6.80 -4.32 9.40
CA GLN A 29 -7.44 -5.63 9.41
C GLN A 29 -6.71 -6.50 8.38
N ALA A 30 -5.86 -7.41 8.85
CA ALA A 30 -4.96 -8.23 8.05
C ALA A 30 -5.49 -9.66 7.93
N GLY A 31 -6.05 -9.97 6.77
CA GLY A 31 -6.65 -11.28 6.53
C GLY A 31 -8.09 -11.43 7.07
N PRO A 32 -8.64 -12.66 7.07
CA PRO A 32 -8.02 -13.85 6.49
C PRO A 32 -7.84 -13.76 4.97
N CYS A 33 -6.66 -14.11 4.49
CA CYS A 33 -6.36 -14.26 3.07
C CYS A 33 -6.38 -15.74 2.71
N VAL A 34 -7.04 -16.09 1.61
CA VAL A 34 -7.15 -17.49 1.17
C VAL A 34 -6.22 -17.70 -0.02
N VAL A 35 -5.42 -18.74 0.00
CA VAL A 35 -4.57 -19.15 -1.13
C VAL A 35 -5.45 -19.69 -2.25
N THR A 36 -5.41 -19.01 -3.41
CA THR A 36 -6.21 -19.36 -4.59
C THR A 36 -5.42 -20.16 -5.63
N GLN A 37 -4.11 -19.97 -5.66
CA GLN A 37 -3.21 -20.68 -6.58
C GLN A 37 -1.78 -20.64 -6.04
N VAL A 38 -1.08 -21.75 -6.18
CA VAL A 38 0.37 -21.83 -5.98
C VAL A 38 1.00 -21.93 -7.36
N LYS A 39 1.95 -21.06 -7.66
CA LYS A 39 2.71 -21.02 -8.92
C LYS A 39 4.06 -21.67 -8.72
N THR A 40 4.43 -22.55 -9.64
CA THR A 40 5.67 -23.31 -9.61
C THR A 40 6.56 -22.96 -10.80
N LEU A 41 7.85 -23.23 -10.67
CA LEU A 41 8.82 -23.00 -11.75
C LEU A 41 8.48 -23.80 -13.02
N GLU A 42 7.96 -25.02 -12.86
CA GLU A 42 7.66 -25.91 -13.98
C GLU A 42 6.50 -25.42 -14.84
N ASN A 43 5.42 -24.95 -14.22
CA ASN A 43 4.20 -24.56 -14.92
C ASN A 43 4.16 -23.08 -15.30
N ASP A 44 4.64 -22.20 -14.41
CA ASP A 44 4.49 -20.74 -14.55
C ASP A 44 5.83 -20.03 -14.82
N GLY A 45 6.96 -20.72 -14.71
CA GLY A 45 8.30 -20.16 -14.88
C GLY A 45 8.79 -19.33 -13.67
N TYR A 46 8.02 -19.26 -12.60
CA TYR A 46 8.42 -18.62 -11.33
C TYR A 46 7.60 -19.16 -10.16
N SER A 47 8.17 -19.11 -8.97
CA SER A 47 7.50 -19.52 -7.72
C SER A 47 6.80 -18.32 -7.07
N ALA A 48 5.49 -18.48 -6.79
CA ALA A 48 4.68 -17.45 -6.11
C ALA A 48 3.40 -18.05 -5.53
N VAL A 49 2.83 -17.38 -4.54
CA VAL A 49 1.52 -17.69 -3.96
C VAL A 49 0.53 -16.60 -4.33
N GLN A 50 -0.57 -16.97 -4.98
CA GLN A 50 -1.68 -16.07 -5.23
C GLN A 50 -2.67 -16.15 -4.08
N VAL A 51 -2.99 -15.01 -3.47
CA VAL A 51 -3.93 -14.91 -2.37
C VAL A 51 -5.14 -14.05 -2.71
N GLY A 52 -6.30 -14.49 -2.22
CA GLY A 52 -7.56 -13.77 -2.30
C GLY A 52 -7.92 -13.09 -0.97
N TYR A 53 -8.41 -11.85 -1.01
CA TYR A 53 -8.81 -11.07 0.16
C TYR A 53 -10.10 -10.28 -0.07
N GLY A 54 -10.90 -10.19 0.99
CA GLY A 54 -12.17 -9.46 0.99
C GLY A 54 -13.27 -10.16 0.18
N ASP A 55 -14.40 -10.38 0.78
CA ASP A 55 -15.51 -11.11 0.15
C ASP A 55 -16.24 -10.24 -0.89
N ILE A 56 -16.72 -10.89 -1.93
CA ILE A 56 -17.50 -10.27 -3.00
C ILE A 56 -18.69 -11.14 -3.34
N ARG A 57 -19.83 -10.51 -3.61
CA ARG A 57 -21.04 -11.22 -4.04
C ARG A 57 -20.84 -11.81 -5.45
N GLU A 58 -21.32 -13.01 -5.67
CA GLU A 58 -21.20 -13.73 -6.95
C GLU A 58 -21.63 -12.90 -8.17
N LYS A 59 -22.73 -12.14 -8.05
CA LYS A 59 -23.24 -11.27 -9.12
C LYS A 59 -22.25 -10.19 -9.61
N LEU A 60 -21.23 -9.87 -8.81
CA LEU A 60 -20.22 -8.87 -9.14
C LEU A 60 -18.93 -9.50 -9.70
N VAL A 61 -18.88 -10.82 -9.79
CA VAL A 61 -17.70 -11.55 -10.31
C VAL A 61 -17.95 -11.86 -11.79
N ASN A 62 -16.99 -11.47 -12.63
CA ASN A 62 -17.06 -11.78 -14.06
C ASN A 62 -16.73 -13.27 -14.32
N LYS A 63 -17.20 -13.80 -15.45
CA LYS A 63 -17.06 -15.23 -15.81
C LYS A 63 -15.63 -15.77 -15.72
N PRO A 64 -14.59 -15.09 -16.24
CA PRO A 64 -13.21 -15.61 -16.14
C PRO A 64 -12.73 -15.76 -14.69
N ARG A 65 -13.00 -14.76 -13.82
CA ARG A 65 -12.64 -14.85 -12.39
C ARG A 65 -13.46 -15.90 -11.66
N LYS A 66 -14.74 -16.04 -12.01
CA LYS A 66 -15.59 -17.10 -11.45
C LYS A 66 -14.95 -18.47 -11.71
N GLY A 67 -14.57 -18.75 -12.97
CA GLY A 67 -13.90 -20.01 -13.31
C GLY A 67 -12.58 -20.27 -12.57
N GLN A 68 -11.81 -19.20 -12.23
CA GLN A 68 -10.61 -19.34 -11.40
C GLN A 68 -10.94 -19.78 -9.96
N PHE A 69 -11.94 -19.17 -9.35
CA PHE A 69 -12.36 -19.51 -8.00
C PHE A 69 -13.03 -20.88 -7.93
N ASP A 70 -13.87 -21.19 -8.91
CA ASP A 70 -14.57 -22.49 -9.01
C ASP A 70 -13.54 -23.63 -9.18
N LYS A 71 -12.50 -23.44 -10.01
CA LYS A 71 -11.39 -24.42 -10.16
C LYS A 71 -10.63 -24.64 -8.86
N ALA A 72 -10.43 -23.57 -8.07
CA ALA A 72 -9.74 -23.66 -6.78
C ALA A 72 -10.69 -24.08 -5.65
N GLU A 73 -12.02 -24.15 -5.91
CA GLU A 73 -13.08 -24.37 -4.91
C GLU A 73 -12.96 -23.44 -3.69
N VAL A 74 -12.71 -22.16 -3.95
CA VAL A 74 -12.51 -21.12 -2.95
C VAL A 74 -13.63 -20.09 -3.06
N PRO A 75 -14.11 -19.51 -1.95
CA PRO A 75 -15.07 -18.41 -1.97
C PRO A 75 -14.59 -17.23 -2.80
N TYR A 76 -15.52 -16.54 -3.48
CA TYR A 76 -15.19 -15.39 -4.33
C TYR A 76 -14.57 -14.26 -3.51
N LYS A 77 -13.38 -13.82 -3.90
CA LYS A 77 -12.63 -12.74 -3.26
C LYS A 77 -12.52 -11.51 -4.17
N ARG A 78 -12.58 -10.35 -3.55
CA ARG A 78 -12.54 -9.06 -4.26
C ARG A 78 -11.17 -8.75 -4.84
N PHE A 79 -10.14 -9.02 -4.06
CA PHE A 79 -8.75 -8.70 -4.40
C PHE A 79 -7.96 -9.99 -4.55
N LEU A 80 -7.27 -10.11 -5.67
CA LEU A 80 -6.30 -11.17 -5.93
C LEU A 80 -4.93 -10.53 -6.06
N LYS A 81 -3.93 -11.10 -5.41
CA LYS A 81 -2.56 -10.63 -5.51
C LYS A 81 -1.58 -11.77 -5.33
N GLU A 82 -0.48 -11.70 -6.07
CA GLU A 82 0.62 -12.65 -5.99
C GLU A 82 1.73 -12.12 -5.09
N PHE A 83 2.31 -13.03 -4.32
CA PHE A 83 3.48 -12.80 -3.50
C PHE A 83 4.56 -13.82 -3.86
N LYS A 84 5.76 -13.34 -4.20
CA LYS A 84 6.94 -14.17 -4.38
C LYS A 84 7.54 -14.44 -3.01
N LEU A 85 7.08 -15.51 -2.37
CA LEU A 85 7.59 -15.98 -1.09
C LEU A 85 8.73 -16.95 -1.32
N GLU A 86 9.69 -17.02 -0.41
CA GLU A 86 10.79 -18.00 -0.45
C GLU A 86 10.26 -19.42 -0.29
N ASP A 87 9.28 -19.59 0.60
CA ASP A 87 8.67 -20.87 0.94
C ASP A 87 7.33 -21.08 0.20
N ALA A 88 7.20 -20.57 -1.04
CA ALA A 88 5.93 -20.64 -1.78
C ALA A 88 5.44 -22.07 -2.03
N GLU A 89 6.34 -23.03 -2.10
CA GLU A 89 6.03 -24.45 -2.31
C GLU A 89 5.37 -25.13 -1.10
N ASN A 90 5.51 -24.54 0.08
CA ASN A 90 4.91 -25.07 1.32
C ASN A 90 3.45 -24.66 1.51
N TYR A 91 2.93 -23.80 0.62
CA TYR A 91 1.54 -23.35 0.69
C TYR A 91 0.63 -24.27 -0.13
N GLU A 92 -0.54 -24.54 0.43
CA GLU A 92 -1.59 -25.31 -0.24
C GLU A 92 -2.76 -24.42 -0.66
N VAL A 93 -3.44 -24.78 -1.75
CA VAL A 93 -4.68 -24.12 -2.17
C VAL A 93 -5.73 -24.29 -1.08
N LYS A 94 -6.54 -23.26 -0.83
CA LYS A 94 -7.53 -23.13 0.27
C LYS A 94 -6.92 -22.80 1.65
N GLN A 95 -5.61 -22.85 1.83
CA GLN A 95 -4.98 -22.44 3.09
C GLN A 95 -5.29 -21.00 3.43
N GLU A 96 -5.62 -20.72 4.69
CA GLU A 96 -5.83 -19.37 5.20
C GLU A 96 -4.55 -18.79 5.78
N ILE A 97 -4.23 -17.56 5.37
CA ILE A 97 -3.15 -16.75 5.94
C ILE A 97 -3.80 -15.65 6.79
N LYS A 98 -3.49 -15.65 8.08
CA LYS A 98 -4.04 -14.72 9.09
C LYS A 98 -2.96 -13.77 9.60
N ALA A 99 -3.36 -12.86 10.50
CA ALA A 99 -2.45 -11.87 11.08
C ALA A 99 -1.32 -12.48 11.93
N ASP A 100 -1.47 -13.72 12.40
CA ASP A 100 -0.53 -14.50 13.20
C ASP A 100 0.83 -14.78 12.53
N VAL A 101 0.90 -14.63 11.20
CA VAL A 101 2.17 -14.69 10.46
C VAL A 101 3.16 -13.63 10.93
N PHE A 102 2.67 -12.51 11.48
CA PHE A 102 3.49 -11.41 12.00
C PHE A 102 3.53 -11.46 13.54
N ALA A 103 4.66 -11.05 14.10
CA ALA A 103 4.86 -10.90 15.54
C ALA A 103 5.06 -9.42 15.91
N ALA A 104 4.85 -9.08 17.18
CA ALA A 104 5.21 -7.78 17.71
C ALA A 104 6.74 -7.57 17.58
N GLY A 105 7.15 -6.37 17.16
CA GLY A 105 8.54 -6.04 16.86
C GLY A 105 8.97 -6.29 15.40
N ASP A 106 8.19 -7.05 14.61
CA ASP A 106 8.51 -7.25 13.19
C ASP A 106 8.56 -5.92 12.45
N LYS A 107 9.49 -5.80 11.51
CA LYS A 107 9.59 -4.66 10.60
C LYS A 107 8.94 -5.01 9.26
N ILE A 108 8.04 -4.13 8.82
CA ILE A 108 7.21 -4.35 7.63
C ILE A 108 7.27 -3.17 6.67
N ASP A 109 6.98 -3.46 5.41
CA ASP A 109 6.75 -2.48 4.34
C ASP A 109 5.26 -2.48 3.98
N ALA A 110 4.64 -1.31 4.07
CA ALA A 110 3.23 -1.13 3.74
C ALA A 110 3.05 -0.39 2.42
N THR A 111 2.40 -1.03 1.45
CA THR A 111 2.13 -0.47 0.12
C THR A 111 0.64 -0.28 -0.08
N ALA A 112 0.22 0.93 -0.45
CA ALA A 112 -1.17 1.22 -0.80
C ALA A 112 -1.27 2.39 -1.80
N ILE A 113 -2.48 2.62 -2.31
CA ILE A 113 -2.79 3.80 -3.11
C ILE A 113 -2.98 5.00 -2.18
N SER A 114 -2.21 6.05 -2.37
CA SER A 114 -2.27 7.27 -1.56
C SER A 114 -3.59 8.03 -1.77
N LYS A 115 -3.95 8.88 -0.80
CA LYS A 115 -5.12 9.76 -0.94
C LYS A 115 -4.96 10.68 -2.16
N GLY A 116 -5.96 10.71 -3.04
CA GLY A 116 -6.00 11.64 -4.16
C GLY A 116 -6.15 13.09 -3.67
N LYS A 117 -5.48 14.01 -4.34
CA LYS A 117 -5.54 15.47 -4.07
C LYS A 117 -5.98 16.27 -5.30
N GLY A 118 -6.39 15.58 -6.36
CA GLY A 118 -6.82 16.19 -7.61
C GLY A 118 -5.70 16.91 -8.35
N PHE A 119 -6.04 17.87 -9.20
CA PHE A 119 -5.10 18.73 -9.89
C PHE A 119 -4.55 19.78 -8.92
N GLN A 120 -3.24 19.85 -8.77
CA GLN A 120 -2.57 20.77 -7.85
C GLN A 120 -1.54 21.62 -8.58
N GLY A 121 -1.41 22.88 -8.14
CA GLY A 121 -0.37 23.79 -8.60
C GLY A 121 1.04 23.34 -8.17
N ALA A 122 2.05 23.87 -8.87
CA ALA A 122 3.45 23.50 -8.67
C ALA A 122 3.94 23.72 -7.23
N ILE A 123 3.42 24.73 -6.54
CA ILE A 123 3.78 25.02 -5.14
C ILE A 123 3.41 23.85 -4.23
N LYS A 124 2.16 23.36 -4.28
CA LYS A 124 1.71 22.25 -3.43
C LYS A 124 2.28 20.91 -3.90
N ARG A 125 2.35 20.72 -5.23
CA ARG A 125 2.77 19.43 -5.82
C ARG A 125 4.26 19.17 -5.65
N HIS A 126 5.09 20.22 -5.74
CA HIS A 126 6.55 20.12 -5.77
C HIS A 126 7.27 20.92 -4.68
N GLY A 127 6.54 21.58 -3.77
CA GLY A 127 7.14 22.39 -2.72
C GLY A 127 7.84 23.65 -3.21
N GLN A 128 7.42 24.20 -4.35
CA GLN A 128 7.99 25.45 -4.86
C GLN A 128 7.60 26.65 -3.98
N SER A 129 8.45 27.68 -3.95
CA SER A 129 8.19 28.91 -3.23
C SER A 129 7.05 29.69 -3.88
N ARG A 130 6.22 30.34 -3.07
CA ARG A 130 5.22 31.28 -3.52
C ARG A 130 5.84 32.67 -3.73
N GLY A 131 5.19 33.51 -4.53
CA GLY A 131 5.55 34.93 -4.65
C GLY A 131 5.15 35.76 -3.40
N PRO A 132 5.58 37.00 -3.34
CA PRO A 132 5.20 37.95 -2.26
C PRO A 132 3.69 38.07 -2.11
N MET A 133 3.20 38.15 -0.88
CA MET A 133 1.76 38.34 -0.58
C MET A 133 1.39 39.77 -0.26
N ALA A 134 2.38 40.67 -0.17
CA ALA A 134 2.24 42.07 0.14
C ALA A 134 2.99 42.95 -0.89
N HIS A 135 3.12 44.23 -0.63
CA HIS A 135 3.82 45.20 -1.48
C HIS A 135 3.29 45.30 -2.91
N GLY A 136 1.95 45.15 -3.09
CA GLY A 136 1.29 45.25 -4.39
C GLY A 136 1.56 44.13 -5.39
N SER A 137 2.24 43.05 -4.96
CA SER A 137 2.49 41.91 -5.81
C SER A 137 1.17 41.23 -6.19
N LYS A 138 0.99 40.91 -7.47
CA LYS A 138 -0.08 40.07 -8.00
C LYS A 138 0.37 38.66 -8.24
N TYR A 139 1.65 38.34 -7.96
CA TYR A 139 2.28 37.04 -8.19
C TYR A 139 2.25 36.19 -6.92
N HIS A 140 1.12 35.59 -6.57
CA HIS A 140 0.95 34.86 -5.32
C HIS A 140 1.35 33.39 -5.46
N ARG A 141 0.59 32.64 -6.26
CA ARG A 141 0.76 31.18 -6.40
C ARG A 141 0.95 30.74 -7.86
N HIS A 142 1.60 31.58 -8.66
CA HIS A 142 1.90 31.27 -10.05
C HIS A 142 3.04 30.24 -10.20
N ALA A 143 3.07 29.60 -11.37
CA ALA A 143 4.01 28.51 -11.64
C ALA A 143 5.47 28.98 -11.86
N GLY A 144 5.69 30.24 -12.11
CA GLY A 144 7.00 30.80 -12.42
C GLY A 144 7.42 30.62 -13.88
N SER A 145 8.64 31.01 -14.19
CA SER A 145 9.22 30.88 -15.53
C SER A 145 9.36 29.43 -15.95
N ASN A 146 9.17 29.17 -17.25
CA ASN A 146 9.36 27.84 -17.83
C ASN A 146 10.79 27.57 -18.30
N GLY A 147 11.67 28.57 -18.28
CA GLY A 147 13.08 28.43 -18.66
C GLY A 147 13.66 29.70 -19.23
N ALA A 148 14.84 29.60 -19.82
CA ALA A 148 15.51 30.65 -20.57
C ALA A 148 14.75 30.97 -21.88
N CYS A 149 15.03 32.12 -22.48
CA CYS A 149 14.31 32.62 -23.65
C CYS A 149 14.70 31.88 -24.95
N SER A 150 15.39 32.58 -25.86
CA SER A 150 15.66 32.10 -27.24
C SER A 150 16.64 30.95 -27.30
N ASP A 151 17.52 30.80 -26.32
CA ASP A 151 18.42 29.67 -26.18
C ASP A 151 18.20 29.03 -24.77
N PRO A 152 17.74 27.78 -24.71
CA PRO A 152 17.57 26.72 -25.71
C PRO A 152 16.23 26.69 -26.46
N SER A 153 15.37 27.71 -26.38
CA SER A 153 14.04 27.83 -27.04
C SER A 153 13.07 26.68 -26.75
N LYS A 154 13.24 25.97 -25.64
CA LYS A 154 12.40 24.84 -25.23
C LYS A 154 12.27 24.74 -23.73
N VAL A 155 11.18 24.13 -23.27
CA VAL A 155 11.03 23.70 -21.88
C VAL A 155 11.67 22.33 -21.71
N PHE A 156 12.59 22.18 -20.78
CA PHE A 156 13.29 20.92 -20.55
C PHE A 156 12.33 19.84 -20.02
N LYS A 157 12.63 18.58 -20.38
CA LYS A 157 11.93 17.42 -19.82
C LYS A 157 12.10 17.37 -18.30
N GLY A 158 11.06 16.94 -17.59
CA GLY A 158 11.09 16.87 -16.14
C GLY A 158 10.84 18.20 -15.41
N LYS A 159 10.55 19.32 -16.11
CA LYS A 159 10.13 20.57 -15.49
C LYS A 159 8.95 20.34 -14.56
N LYS A 160 9.10 20.77 -13.30
CA LYS A 160 8.07 20.62 -12.26
C LYS A 160 6.92 21.58 -12.51
N MET A 161 5.80 21.06 -12.97
CA MET A 161 4.58 21.82 -13.31
C MET A 161 3.37 21.33 -12.52
N ALA A 162 2.28 22.09 -12.60
CA ALA A 162 0.97 21.67 -12.08
C ALA A 162 0.52 20.33 -12.70
N GLY A 163 -0.30 19.59 -11.99
CA GLY A 163 -0.84 18.33 -12.48
C GLY A 163 -1.49 17.50 -11.38
N HIS A 164 -1.86 16.29 -11.72
CA HIS A 164 -2.46 15.34 -10.78
C HIS A 164 -1.51 15.04 -9.61
N MET A 165 -2.03 15.09 -8.40
CA MET A 165 -1.30 14.79 -7.17
C MET A 165 -2.04 13.75 -6.34
N GLY A 166 -1.30 12.80 -5.78
CA GLY A 166 -1.87 11.68 -5.03
C GLY A 166 -2.50 10.62 -5.93
N HIS A 167 -3.26 9.69 -5.35
CA HIS A 167 -3.84 8.52 -6.01
C HIS A 167 -2.78 7.70 -6.77
N VAL A 168 -1.60 7.61 -6.20
CA VAL A 168 -0.47 6.84 -6.72
C VAL A 168 -0.08 5.76 -5.73
N LYS A 169 0.50 4.66 -6.23
CA LYS A 169 1.03 3.59 -5.38
C LYS A 169 2.24 4.11 -4.61
N VAL A 170 2.17 4.03 -3.28
CA VAL A 170 3.23 4.46 -2.35
C VAL A 170 3.54 3.32 -1.41
N THR A 171 4.83 3.12 -1.15
CA THR A 171 5.33 2.18 -0.14
C THR A 171 6.01 2.96 0.96
N VAL A 172 5.57 2.76 2.20
CA VAL A 172 6.27 3.21 3.40
C VAL A 172 7.00 2.00 3.98
N GLN A 173 8.31 2.12 4.10
CA GLN A 173 9.17 1.03 4.51
C GLN A 173 9.53 1.09 5.99
N ASN A 174 9.93 -0.06 6.54
CA ASN A 174 10.49 -0.19 7.87
C ASN A 174 9.56 0.30 9.00
N LEU A 175 8.27 0.00 8.87
CA LEU A 175 7.30 0.22 9.92
C LEU A 175 7.35 -0.92 10.94
N GLU A 176 7.19 -0.59 12.21
CA GLU A 176 7.20 -1.54 13.31
C GLU A 176 5.79 -2.03 13.63
N VAL A 177 5.63 -3.34 13.78
CA VAL A 177 4.40 -3.94 14.30
C VAL A 177 4.44 -3.84 15.82
N VAL A 178 3.54 -3.06 16.41
CA VAL A 178 3.49 -2.85 17.86
C VAL A 178 2.72 -3.97 18.55
N ARG A 179 1.61 -4.40 17.94
CA ARG A 179 0.75 -5.44 18.52
C ARG A 179 0.04 -6.22 17.40
N VAL A 180 -0.13 -7.50 17.62
CA VAL A 180 -0.94 -8.40 16.80
C VAL A 180 -2.10 -8.91 17.61
N ASP A 181 -3.31 -8.79 17.10
CA ASP A 181 -4.52 -9.40 17.64
C ASP A 181 -4.97 -10.49 16.65
N ALA A 182 -4.64 -11.72 16.99
CA ALA A 182 -4.92 -12.87 16.13
C ALA A 182 -6.43 -13.22 16.09
N GLU A 183 -7.18 -12.96 17.18
CA GLU A 183 -8.61 -13.28 17.24
C GLU A 183 -9.41 -12.41 16.26
N ASN A 184 -9.12 -11.11 16.24
CA ASN A 184 -9.79 -10.15 15.37
C ASN A 184 -9.07 -9.89 14.04
N ASN A 185 -7.95 -10.58 13.79
CA ASN A 185 -7.07 -10.37 12.62
C ASN A 185 -6.62 -8.91 12.46
N LEU A 186 -6.21 -8.27 13.57
CA LEU A 186 -5.76 -6.89 13.57
C LEU A 186 -4.24 -6.80 13.75
N LEU A 187 -3.63 -5.91 12.94
CA LEU A 187 -2.24 -5.49 13.09
C LEU A 187 -2.20 -4.02 13.47
N LEU A 188 -1.57 -3.69 14.58
CA LEU A 188 -1.28 -2.33 15.00
C LEU A 188 0.14 -1.97 14.58
N VAL A 189 0.27 -1.05 13.64
CA VAL A 189 1.55 -0.66 13.04
C VAL A 189 1.89 0.76 13.48
N LYS A 190 3.09 0.98 13.98
CA LYS A 190 3.59 2.28 14.42
C LYS A 190 3.66 3.27 13.27
N GLY A 191 3.02 4.42 13.43
CA GLY A 191 3.05 5.50 12.46
C GLY A 191 1.95 5.45 11.41
N SER A 192 2.17 6.11 10.29
CA SER A 192 1.18 6.30 9.22
C SER A 192 1.33 5.30 8.09
N VAL A 193 0.23 4.72 7.63
CA VAL A 193 0.14 3.86 6.45
C VAL A 193 -0.58 4.63 5.33
N PRO A 194 -0.11 4.56 4.07
CA PRO A 194 -0.72 5.28 2.97
C PRO A 194 -2.17 4.84 2.71
N GLY A 195 -2.94 5.74 2.11
CA GLY A 195 -4.33 5.51 1.71
C GLY A 195 -5.40 6.01 2.68
N PRO A 196 -6.65 6.11 2.24
CA PRO A 196 -7.81 6.43 3.07
C PRO A 196 -8.22 5.24 3.95
N LYS A 197 -9.18 5.45 4.86
CA LYS A 197 -9.88 4.36 5.56
C LYS A 197 -10.54 3.44 4.54
N LYS A 198 -10.60 2.16 4.82
CA LYS A 198 -11.14 1.08 3.96
C LYS A 198 -10.33 0.83 2.67
N SER A 199 -9.14 1.42 2.51
CA SER A 199 -8.26 1.10 1.39
C SER A 199 -7.53 -0.22 1.58
N LEU A 200 -7.28 -0.90 0.46
CA LEU A 200 -6.42 -2.09 0.44
C LEU A 200 -4.98 -1.69 0.71
N VAL A 201 -4.34 -2.40 1.60
CA VAL A 201 -2.92 -2.28 1.95
C VAL A 201 -2.25 -3.63 1.74
N THR A 202 -1.14 -3.63 1.06
CA THR A 202 -0.26 -4.78 0.96
C THR A 202 0.83 -4.66 2.00
N ILE A 203 0.93 -5.62 2.87
CA ILE A 203 1.95 -5.70 3.92
C ILE A 203 2.95 -6.77 3.52
N ARG A 204 4.22 -6.48 3.69
CA ARG A 204 5.33 -7.40 3.44
C ARG A 204 6.37 -7.23 4.53
N GLU A 205 7.15 -8.26 4.77
CA GLU A 205 8.39 -8.14 5.51
C GLU A 205 9.29 -7.09 4.85
N THR A 206 9.98 -6.26 5.65
CA THR A 206 10.84 -5.21 5.12
C THR A 206 12.00 -5.80 4.32
N VAL A 207 12.35 -5.11 3.23
CA VAL A 207 13.55 -5.43 2.45
C VAL A 207 14.81 -4.77 3.01
N LYS A 208 14.65 -3.84 3.97
CA LYS A 208 15.78 -3.21 4.65
C LYS A 208 16.25 -4.07 5.81
N THR A 209 17.45 -4.61 5.68
CA THR A 209 18.14 -5.21 6.81
C THR A 209 18.55 -4.09 7.76
N ILE A 210 18.06 -4.14 9.00
CA ILE A 210 18.55 -3.26 10.07
C ILE A 210 19.83 -3.93 10.58
N GLN A 211 20.94 -3.31 10.33
CA GLN A 211 22.19 -3.62 11.02
C GLN A 211 22.15 -3.04 12.43
#